data_72eeae62a762ba3787b30f163079c405
#
_entry.id   72eeae62a762ba3787b30f163079c405
#
_cell.length_a   1.000
_cell.length_b   1.000
_cell.length_c   1.000
_cell.angle_alpha   90.00
_cell.angle_beta   90.00
_cell.angle_gamma   90.00
#
_symmetry.space_group_name_H-M   'P 1'
#
loop_
_entity.id
_entity.type
_entity.pdbx_description
1 polymer ?
#
loop_
_entity_poly.entity_id
_entity_poly.type
_entity_poly.pdbx_seq_one_letter_code
_entity_poly.pdbx_strand_id
1 'polypeptide(L)'
;MAPTGIRVLVTGACGLVGKATVATLRSRGHHVTATDLDTPAGRKTIRQLSADTYDAPGTLAVEWVNLTDADAVNALVTRTAPDAIVHLAAVIPPFCYENRELARAVNVGGTRNLVEAATGVADPPRFVQTSSIAVYGPRNPYAGRGMLRPDTPIAPGDLYGGHKAEADTIVRNSGLEWVILRLGGVLPDSLLTANPRLAELDAVLPNDGHVQSVAASDVATAFANAVTTTQTRREYLIGGDDTHRHVQGPLVKAAGDSLGIGGAMGSHGRPGDPADDTAWFATDWMDCTESQRVLEFQNTTFGELMARGRLGGAKRLAMTASTPIIRAVLKHRSPYRGKPGRYADPWTLIRSTWGDPGPDPESLAALKSPPQ
;
A
#
# COMPACT_ATOMS: atom_id res chain seq x y z
N MET A 1 -20.37 28.34 6.70
CA MET A 1 -19.98 27.54 7.87
C MET A 1 -19.03 26.47 7.36
N ALA A 2 -17.82 26.38 7.90
CA ALA A 2 -16.97 25.22 7.62
C ALA A 2 -17.75 23.95 8.04
N PRO A 3 -17.69 22.85 7.26
CA PRO A 3 -18.32 21.61 7.68
C PRO A 3 -17.72 21.22 9.04
N THR A 4 -18.59 20.97 10.01
CA THR A 4 -18.20 20.41 11.30
C THR A 4 -17.44 19.12 11.02
N GLY A 5 -16.21 18.97 11.56
CA GLY A 5 -15.39 17.79 11.34
C GLY A 5 -16.12 16.52 11.76
N ILE A 6 -16.01 15.46 10.95
CA ILE A 6 -16.58 14.14 11.28
C ILE A 6 -15.59 13.34 12.14
N ARG A 7 -16.11 12.34 12.86
CA ARG A 7 -15.30 11.37 13.65
C ARG A 7 -14.79 10.28 12.72
N VAL A 8 -13.48 10.11 12.64
CA VAL A 8 -12.86 9.11 11.75
C VAL A 8 -11.98 8.18 12.57
N LEU A 9 -12.30 6.89 12.53
CA LEU A 9 -11.44 5.83 13.07
C LEU A 9 -10.45 5.40 11.98
N VAL A 10 -9.14 5.49 12.24
CA VAL A 10 -8.07 5.09 11.32
C VAL A 10 -7.31 3.93 11.91
N THR A 11 -7.35 2.75 11.26
CA THR A 11 -6.57 1.58 11.66
C THR A 11 -5.23 1.52 10.91
N GLY A 12 -4.20 0.90 11.49
CA GLY A 12 -2.87 0.93 10.89
C GLY A 12 -2.26 2.35 10.88
N ALA A 13 -2.66 3.18 11.84
CA ALA A 13 -2.35 4.60 11.91
C ALA A 13 -0.85 4.91 12.02
N CYS A 14 -0.05 3.96 12.51
CA CYS A 14 1.41 4.10 12.64
C CYS A 14 2.18 3.73 11.35
N GLY A 15 1.51 3.16 10.35
CA GLY A 15 2.09 2.79 9.06
C GLY A 15 2.43 3.99 8.17
N LEU A 16 3.05 3.72 7.01
CA LEU A 16 3.44 4.76 6.05
C LEU A 16 2.23 5.60 5.61
N VAL A 17 1.18 4.95 5.13
CA VAL A 17 -0.06 5.61 4.69
C VAL A 17 -0.85 6.14 5.90
N GLY A 18 -0.88 5.38 7.01
CA GLY A 18 -1.67 5.71 8.19
C GLY A 18 -1.32 7.06 8.79
N LYS A 19 -0.03 7.30 9.06
CA LYS A 19 0.44 8.58 9.61
C LYS A 19 0.13 9.78 8.71
N ALA A 20 0.28 9.61 7.39
CA ALA A 20 -0.04 10.65 6.42
C ALA A 20 -1.56 10.92 6.38
N THR A 21 -2.38 9.86 6.42
CA THR A 21 -3.85 9.96 6.45
C THR A 21 -4.35 10.64 7.72
N VAL A 22 -3.82 10.26 8.89
CA VAL A 22 -4.17 10.91 10.17
C VAL A 22 -3.83 12.40 10.13
N ALA A 23 -2.63 12.76 9.63
CA ALA A 23 -2.21 14.18 9.51
C ALA A 23 -3.14 14.94 8.56
N THR A 24 -3.47 14.36 7.40
CA THR A 24 -4.34 14.99 6.40
C THR A 24 -5.78 15.17 6.93
N LEU A 25 -6.34 14.17 7.59
CA LEU A 25 -7.68 14.27 8.18
C LEU A 25 -7.74 15.35 9.27
N ARG A 26 -6.73 15.40 10.15
CA ARG A 26 -6.64 16.44 11.18
C ARG A 26 -6.51 17.84 10.60
N SER A 27 -5.67 18.02 9.58
CA SER A 27 -5.51 19.34 8.93
C SER A 27 -6.80 19.86 8.30
N ARG A 28 -7.74 18.96 7.97
CA ARG A 28 -9.08 19.27 7.46
C ARG A 28 -10.14 19.45 8.54
N GLY A 29 -9.77 19.39 9.82
CA GLY A 29 -10.67 19.61 10.94
C GLY A 29 -11.44 18.37 11.40
N HIS A 30 -11.10 17.17 10.95
CA HIS A 30 -11.75 15.94 11.40
C HIS A 30 -11.24 15.49 12.78
N HIS A 31 -12.11 14.82 13.55
CA HIS A 31 -11.79 14.22 14.83
C HIS A 31 -11.30 12.79 14.62
N VAL A 32 -9.99 12.57 14.72
CA VAL A 32 -9.37 11.28 14.39
C VAL A 32 -9.12 10.45 15.64
N THR A 33 -9.62 9.21 15.64
CA THR A 33 -9.13 8.15 16.54
C THR A 33 -8.16 7.28 15.76
N ALA A 34 -6.88 7.34 16.11
CA ALA A 34 -5.83 6.52 15.54
C ALA A 34 -5.70 5.21 16.31
N THR A 35 -5.78 4.06 15.62
CA THR A 35 -5.57 2.75 16.25
C THR A 35 -4.50 1.94 15.54
N ASP A 36 -3.69 1.25 16.33
CA ASP A 36 -2.63 0.34 15.90
C ASP A 36 -2.28 -0.62 17.05
N LEU A 37 -1.31 -1.52 16.84
CA LEU A 37 -0.74 -2.33 17.90
C LEU A 37 0.12 -1.48 18.85
N ASP A 38 0.03 -1.75 20.14
CA ASP A 38 0.85 -1.09 21.16
C ASP A 38 2.29 -1.56 21.10
N THR A 39 3.11 -0.83 20.38
CA THR A 39 4.55 -1.10 20.24
C THR A 39 5.38 0.15 20.55
N PRO A 40 6.65 0.00 20.98
CA PRO A 40 7.54 1.15 21.18
C PRO A 40 7.69 2.03 19.94
N ALA A 41 7.72 1.42 18.74
CA ALA A 41 7.77 2.11 17.46
C ALA A 41 6.48 2.88 17.17
N GLY A 42 5.31 2.25 17.40
CA GLY A 42 3.99 2.88 17.26
C GLY A 42 3.85 4.08 18.19
N ARG A 43 4.18 3.92 19.46
CA ARG A 43 4.17 5.03 20.44
C ARG A 43 5.09 6.19 20.05
N LYS A 44 6.27 5.90 19.45
CA LYS A 44 7.16 6.92 18.91
C LYS A 44 6.51 7.66 17.73
N THR A 45 5.92 6.91 16.80
CA THR A 45 5.21 7.47 15.63
C THR A 45 4.08 8.40 16.06
N ILE A 46 3.24 7.97 17.02
CA ILE A 46 2.13 8.79 17.53
C ILE A 46 2.63 10.07 18.20
N ARG A 47 3.71 10.00 19.00
CA ARG A 47 4.30 11.22 19.61
C ARG A 47 4.77 12.21 18.55
N GLN A 48 5.45 11.75 17.50
CA GLN A 48 5.87 12.59 16.38
C GLN A 48 4.66 13.18 15.66
N LEU A 49 3.68 12.36 15.30
CA LEU A 49 2.47 12.79 14.64
C LEU A 49 1.69 13.85 15.45
N SER A 50 1.59 13.67 16.77
CA SER A 50 0.96 14.66 17.67
C SER A 50 1.70 15.99 17.68
N ALA A 51 3.04 15.96 17.66
CA ALA A 51 3.87 17.17 17.60
C ALA A 51 3.76 17.86 16.24
N ASP A 52 3.88 17.09 15.14
CA ASP A 52 3.85 17.62 13.77
C ASP A 52 2.48 18.22 13.38
N THR A 53 1.42 17.81 14.08
CA THR A 53 0.03 18.26 13.83
C THR A 53 -0.55 19.03 15.01
N TYR A 54 0.28 19.62 15.88
CA TYR A 54 -0.17 20.30 17.10
C TYR A 54 -1.18 21.41 16.81
N ASP A 55 -0.94 22.22 15.79
CA ASP A 55 -1.81 23.35 15.40
C ASP A 55 -2.94 22.94 14.42
N ALA A 56 -3.11 21.65 14.14
CA ALA A 56 -4.18 21.20 13.25
C ALA A 56 -5.56 21.46 13.89
N PRO A 57 -6.57 21.92 13.10
CA PRO A 57 -7.90 22.22 13.62
C PRO A 57 -8.66 20.97 14.12
N GLY A 58 -8.30 19.80 13.64
CA GLY A 58 -8.90 18.53 14.09
C GLY A 58 -8.23 17.95 15.32
N THR A 59 -8.91 17.04 16.02
CA THR A 59 -8.40 16.37 17.23
C THR A 59 -7.75 15.03 16.92
N LEU A 60 -6.90 14.54 17.82
CA LEU A 60 -6.31 13.21 17.78
C LEU A 60 -6.53 12.49 19.10
N ALA A 61 -7.25 11.37 19.07
CA ALA A 61 -7.28 10.37 20.14
C ALA A 61 -6.50 9.12 19.68
N VAL A 62 -6.02 8.33 20.62
CA VAL A 62 -5.21 7.13 20.33
C VAL A 62 -5.77 5.95 21.12
N GLU A 63 -6.02 4.85 20.41
CA GLU A 63 -6.49 3.60 20.97
C GLU A 63 -5.59 2.45 20.50
N TRP A 64 -5.05 1.67 21.41
CA TRP A 64 -4.19 0.55 21.06
C TRP A 64 -5.01 -0.74 21.03
N VAL A 65 -5.30 -1.26 19.85
CA VAL A 65 -6.16 -2.44 19.68
C VAL A 65 -5.55 -3.41 18.66
N ASN A 66 -5.56 -4.69 19.01
CA ASN A 66 -5.27 -5.77 18.08
C ASN A 66 -6.54 -6.11 17.29
N LEU A 67 -6.51 -5.92 15.97
CA LEU A 67 -7.67 -6.16 15.11
C LEU A 67 -8.07 -7.64 15.01
N THR A 68 -7.23 -8.57 15.46
CA THR A 68 -7.56 -10.01 15.52
C THR A 68 -8.42 -10.37 16.72
N ASP A 69 -8.62 -9.44 17.67
CA ASP A 69 -9.48 -9.57 18.83
C ASP A 69 -10.84 -8.91 18.53
N ALA A 70 -11.85 -9.72 18.24
CA ALA A 70 -13.19 -9.28 17.86
C ALA A 70 -13.88 -8.45 18.95
N ASP A 71 -13.74 -8.85 20.23
CA ASP A 71 -14.36 -8.14 21.35
C ASP A 71 -13.73 -6.75 21.54
N ALA A 72 -12.40 -6.67 21.45
CA ALA A 72 -11.68 -5.40 21.53
C ALA A 72 -12.04 -4.46 20.37
N VAL A 73 -12.21 -5.00 19.15
CA VAL A 73 -12.65 -4.23 17.97
C VAL A 73 -14.08 -3.73 18.13
N ASN A 74 -14.99 -4.59 18.59
CA ASN A 74 -16.38 -4.19 18.85
C ASN A 74 -16.46 -3.09 19.93
N ALA A 75 -15.72 -3.23 21.02
CA ALA A 75 -15.63 -2.22 22.07
C ALA A 75 -15.04 -0.89 21.53
N LEU A 76 -14.02 -0.95 20.65
CA LEU A 76 -13.43 0.23 20.01
C LEU A 76 -14.47 0.98 19.16
N VAL A 77 -15.15 0.30 18.24
CA VAL A 77 -16.12 0.92 17.34
C VAL A 77 -17.30 1.49 18.12
N THR A 78 -17.84 0.75 19.10
CA THR A 78 -18.93 1.20 19.97
C THR A 78 -18.55 2.46 20.75
N ARG A 79 -17.37 2.47 21.38
CA ARG A 79 -16.90 3.59 22.22
C ARG A 79 -16.59 4.84 21.40
N THR A 80 -15.96 4.68 20.23
CA THR A 80 -15.55 5.81 19.39
C THR A 80 -16.69 6.34 18.51
N ALA A 81 -17.72 5.52 18.27
CA ALA A 81 -18.89 5.83 17.45
C ALA A 81 -18.51 6.65 16.19
N PRO A 82 -17.62 6.12 15.31
CA PRO A 82 -17.10 6.89 14.19
C PRO A 82 -18.18 7.13 13.13
N ASP A 83 -18.08 8.26 12.41
CA ASP A 83 -18.88 8.53 11.21
C ASP A 83 -18.27 7.86 9.97
N ALA A 84 -16.94 7.58 10.03
CA ALA A 84 -16.23 6.81 9.00
C ALA A 84 -15.09 5.99 9.61
N ILE A 85 -14.82 4.81 9.03
CA ILE A 85 -13.67 3.96 9.32
C ILE A 85 -12.75 3.96 8.09
N VAL A 86 -11.48 4.31 8.27
CA VAL A 86 -10.42 4.17 7.27
C VAL A 86 -9.55 2.99 7.67
N HIS A 87 -9.72 1.86 6.98
CA HIS A 87 -9.02 0.62 7.30
C HIS A 87 -7.74 0.47 6.49
N LEU A 88 -6.58 0.80 7.12
CA LEU A 88 -5.26 0.76 6.51
C LEU A 88 -4.38 -0.38 7.03
N ALA A 89 -4.76 -0.99 8.16
CA ALA A 89 -3.97 -2.06 8.77
C ALA A 89 -3.88 -3.27 7.83
N ALA A 90 -2.66 -3.71 7.58
CA ALA A 90 -2.39 -4.92 6.80
C ALA A 90 -0.96 -5.43 7.03
N VAL A 91 -0.77 -6.73 6.91
CA VAL A 91 0.53 -7.37 6.77
C VAL A 91 0.82 -7.50 5.27
N ILE A 92 1.77 -6.70 4.77
CA ILE A 92 2.10 -6.56 3.34
C ILE A 92 3.29 -7.47 2.94
N PRO A 93 3.54 -7.71 1.62
CA PRO A 93 4.79 -8.34 1.17
C PRO A 93 6.04 -7.56 1.60
N PRO A 94 7.16 -8.25 1.91
CA PRO A 94 7.29 -9.71 1.99
C PRO A 94 6.82 -10.32 3.33
N PHE A 95 6.46 -9.52 4.34
CA PHE A 95 6.13 -9.96 5.70
C PHE A 95 4.96 -10.94 5.75
N CYS A 96 3.98 -10.81 4.85
CA CYS A 96 2.84 -11.73 4.79
C CYS A 96 3.26 -13.15 4.40
N TYR A 97 4.32 -13.32 3.62
CA TYR A 97 4.82 -14.64 3.24
C TYR A 97 5.57 -15.34 4.38
N GLU A 98 6.20 -14.56 5.28
CA GLU A 98 6.93 -15.09 6.44
C GLU A 98 5.99 -15.67 7.53
N ASN A 99 4.80 -15.10 7.66
CA ASN A 99 3.80 -15.57 8.61
C ASN A 99 2.40 -15.48 8.00
N ARG A 100 2.03 -16.50 7.23
CA ARG A 100 0.77 -16.58 6.50
C ARG A 100 -0.45 -16.55 7.43
N GLU A 101 -0.38 -17.24 8.57
CA GLU A 101 -1.47 -17.30 9.54
C GLU A 101 -1.74 -15.92 10.15
N LEU A 102 -0.70 -15.23 10.60
CA LEU A 102 -0.83 -13.85 11.09
C LEU A 102 -1.34 -12.92 9.99
N ALA A 103 -0.81 -13.05 8.76
CA ALA A 103 -1.24 -12.24 7.64
C ALA A 103 -2.74 -12.44 7.36
N ARG A 104 -3.24 -13.68 7.36
CA ARG A 104 -4.65 -13.98 7.18
C ARG A 104 -5.49 -13.43 8.33
N ALA A 105 -5.07 -13.67 9.58
CA ALA A 105 -5.77 -13.19 10.76
C ALA A 105 -5.93 -11.65 10.76
N VAL A 106 -4.89 -10.92 10.34
CA VAL A 106 -4.92 -9.45 10.26
C VAL A 106 -5.67 -8.96 9.01
N ASN A 107 -5.30 -9.45 7.82
CA ASN A 107 -5.79 -8.89 6.56
C ASN A 107 -7.25 -9.25 6.27
N VAL A 108 -7.65 -10.45 6.64
CA VAL A 108 -9.02 -10.96 6.41
C VAL A 108 -9.82 -10.92 7.71
N GLY A 109 -9.30 -11.53 8.78
CA GLY A 109 -9.97 -11.57 10.08
C GLY A 109 -10.18 -10.18 10.66
N GLY A 110 -9.16 -9.34 10.66
CA GLY A 110 -9.26 -7.95 11.13
C GLY A 110 -10.27 -7.11 10.34
N THR A 111 -10.33 -7.29 9.00
CA THR A 111 -11.35 -6.65 8.16
C THR A 111 -12.75 -7.14 8.54
N ARG A 112 -12.93 -8.44 8.73
CA ARG A 112 -14.20 -9.04 9.15
C ARG A 112 -14.67 -8.49 10.50
N ASN A 113 -13.81 -8.49 11.50
CA ASN A 113 -14.10 -7.96 12.84
C ASN A 113 -14.55 -6.49 12.79
N LEU A 114 -13.87 -5.65 11.98
CA LEU A 114 -14.25 -4.24 11.82
C LEU A 114 -15.59 -4.07 11.10
N VAL A 115 -15.85 -4.86 10.07
CA VAL A 115 -17.13 -4.81 9.34
C VAL A 115 -18.27 -5.28 10.23
N GLU A 116 -18.11 -6.37 10.98
CA GLU A 116 -19.10 -6.88 11.93
C GLU A 116 -19.39 -5.86 13.02
N ALA A 117 -18.35 -5.25 13.62
CA ALA A 117 -18.53 -4.19 14.60
C ALA A 117 -19.23 -2.95 14.01
N ALA A 118 -18.88 -2.55 12.79
CA ALA A 118 -19.46 -1.40 12.10
C ALA A 118 -20.94 -1.62 11.74
N THR A 119 -21.33 -2.83 11.39
CA THR A 119 -22.74 -3.15 11.07
C THR A 119 -23.58 -3.34 12.32
N GLY A 120 -22.97 -3.62 13.48
CA GLY A 120 -23.64 -3.83 14.75
C GLY A 120 -24.07 -2.56 15.50
N VAL A 121 -23.66 -1.36 15.06
CA VAL A 121 -24.02 -0.10 15.73
C VAL A 121 -25.26 0.53 15.11
N ALA A 122 -25.97 1.39 15.89
CA ALA A 122 -27.23 2.01 15.45
C ALA A 122 -27.04 2.93 14.22
N ASP A 123 -25.94 3.66 14.19
CA ASP A 123 -25.57 4.56 13.06
C ASP A 123 -24.30 3.99 12.38
N PRO A 124 -24.44 3.08 11.40
CA PRO A 124 -23.29 2.43 10.77
C PRO A 124 -22.38 3.44 10.05
N PRO A 125 -21.06 3.41 10.32
CA PRO A 125 -20.11 4.31 9.69
C PRO A 125 -19.91 3.97 8.21
N ARG A 126 -19.44 4.95 7.43
CA ARG A 126 -18.86 4.68 6.12
C ARG A 126 -17.57 3.86 6.28
N PHE A 127 -17.39 2.84 5.44
CA PHE A 127 -16.20 2.01 5.45
C PHE A 127 -15.29 2.30 4.24
N VAL A 128 -14.11 2.86 4.50
CA VAL A 128 -13.09 3.12 3.47
C VAL A 128 -11.99 2.07 3.58
N GLN A 129 -12.00 1.13 2.62
CA GLN A 129 -11.10 -0.02 2.59
C GLN A 129 -9.84 0.26 1.81
N THR A 130 -8.69 -0.09 2.38
CA THR A 130 -7.44 -0.17 1.64
C THR A 130 -7.33 -1.52 0.95
N SER A 131 -7.35 -1.52 -0.37
CA SER A 131 -7.07 -2.66 -1.22
C SER A 131 -5.76 -2.45 -2.00
N SER A 132 -5.48 -3.29 -2.97
CA SER A 132 -4.25 -3.27 -3.77
C SER A 132 -4.53 -3.72 -5.19
N ILE A 133 -3.73 -3.25 -6.15
CA ILE A 133 -3.74 -3.80 -7.50
C ILE A 133 -3.28 -5.27 -7.55
N ALA A 134 -2.69 -5.80 -6.48
CA ALA A 134 -2.35 -7.23 -6.35
C ALA A 134 -3.58 -8.16 -6.52
N VAL A 135 -4.81 -7.65 -6.33
CA VAL A 135 -6.04 -8.41 -6.59
C VAL A 135 -6.19 -8.83 -8.06
N TYR A 136 -5.53 -8.12 -8.99
CA TYR A 136 -5.60 -8.42 -10.43
C TYR A 136 -4.60 -9.49 -10.90
N GLY A 137 -3.67 -9.90 -10.01
CA GLY A 137 -2.66 -10.92 -10.27
C GLY A 137 -1.52 -10.48 -11.18
N PRO A 138 -0.73 -11.44 -11.68
CA PRO A 138 0.44 -11.16 -12.50
C PRO A 138 0.12 -10.40 -13.78
N ARG A 139 0.99 -9.44 -14.13
CA ARG A 139 0.80 -8.57 -15.29
C ARG A 139 2.03 -8.59 -16.19
N ASN A 140 1.91 -9.34 -17.28
CA ASN A 140 2.93 -9.37 -18.33
C ASN A 140 2.76 -8.14 -19.24
N PRO A 141 3.71 -7.18 -19.27
CA PRO A 141 3.59 -5.97 -20.10
C PRO A 141 3.59 -6.26 -21.61
N TYR A 142 4.08 -7.43 -22.02
CA TYR A 142 4.11 -7.85 -23.42
C TYR A 142 2.82 -8.53 -23.90
N ALA A 143 1.90 -8.83 -23.00
CA ALA A 143 0.64 -9.50 -23.35
C ALA A 143 -0.42 -8.58 -23.97
N GLY A 144 -0.14 -7.27 -24.12
CA GLY A 144 -1.04 -6.32 -24.78
C GLY A 144 -2.38 -6.08 -24.07
N ARG A 145 -2.46 -6.32 -22.75
CA ARG A 145 -3.72 -6.21 -21.97
C ARG A 145 -4.16 -4.78 -21.63
N GLY A 146 -3.35 -3.78 -22.00
CA GLY A 146 -3.60 -2.38 -21.62
C GLY A 146 -3.44 -2.11 -20.13
N MET A 147 -3.79 -0.89 -19.70
CA MET A 147 -3.75 -0.48 -18.29
C MET A 147 -4.82 -1.16 -17.44
N LEU A 148 -4.54 -1.32 -16.15
CA LEU A 148 -5.53 -1.77 -15.17
C LEU A 148 -6.68 -0.77 -15.06
N ARG A 149 -7.88 -1.30 -14.94
CA ARG A 149 -9.13 -0.56 -14.72
C ARG A 149 -9.86 -1.16 -13.51
N PRO A 150 -10.77 -0.42 -12.85
CA PRO A 150 -11.54 -0.99 -11.73
C PRO A 150 -12.29 -2.27 -12.08
N ASP A 151 -12.77 -2.38 -13.32
CA ASP A 151 -13.51 -3.52 -13.89
C ASP A 151 -12.60 -4.62 -14.47
N THR A 152 -11.28 -4.49 -14.40
CA THR A 152 -10.35 -5.58 -14.76
C THR A 152 -10.66 -6.82 -13.91
N PRO A 153 -10.77 -8.03 -14.49
CA PRO A 153 -11.07 -9.24 -13.74
C PRO A 153 -10.11 -9.49 -12.58
N ILE A 154 -10.65 -9.81 -11.41
CA ILE A 154 -9.88 -10.16 -10.21
C ILE A 154 -9.34 -11.59 -10.38
N ALA A 155 -8.01 -11.74 -10.30
CA ALA A 155 -7.32 -13.02 -10.45
C ALA A 155 -6.02 -13.03 -9.62
N PRO A 156 -6.09 -12.95 -8.28
CA PRO A 156 -4.91 -12.83 -7.44
C PRO A 156 -3.96 -14.01 -7.63
N GLY A 157 -2.67 -13.71 -7.83
CA GLY A 157 -1.63 -14.70 -8.05
C GLY A 157 -0.80 -14.99 -6.81
N ASP A 158 -0.97 -14.20 -5.74
CA ASP A 158 -0.23 -14.34 -4.50
C ASP A 158 -1.12 -14.25 -3.25
N LEU A 159 -0.53 -14.58 -2.10
CA LEU A 159 -1.19 -14.57 -0.80
C LEU A 159 -1.82 -13.22 -0.48
N TYR A 160 -1.05 -12.14 -0.69
CA TYR A 160 -1.50 -10.79 -0.36
C TYR A 160 -2.67 -10.34 -1.23
N GLY A 161 -2.56 -10.55 -2.55
CA GLY A 161 -3.64 -10.28 -3.50
C GLY A 161 -4.91 -11.06 -3.17
N GLY A 162 -4.76 -12.35 -2.79
CA GLY A 162 -5.85 -13.18 -2.31
C GLY A 162 -6.55 -12.61 -1.08
N HIS A 163 -5.79 -12.26 -0.04
CA HIS A 163 -6.34 -11.64 1.17
C HIS A 163 -7.05 -10.32 0.89
N LYS A 164 -6.49 -9.46 0.03
CA LYS A 164 -7.12 -8.18 -0.32
C LYS A 164 -8.41 -8.38 -1.12
N ALA A 165 -8.44 -9.34 -2.02
CA ALA A 165 -9.65 -9.65 -2.80
C ALA A 165 -10.77 -10.25 -1.92
N GLU A 166 -10.43 -11.10 -0.95
CA GLU A 166 -11.38 -11.62 0.06
C GLU A 166 -11.89 -10.49 0.96
N ALA A 167 -11.01 -9.61 1.44
CA ALA A 167 -11.37 -8.45 2.24
C ALA A 167 -12.30 -7.48 1.47
N ASP A 168 -12.02 -7.22 0.18
CA ASP A 168 -12.90 -6.44 -0.70
C ASP A 168 -14.29 -7.07 -0.79
N THR A 169 -14.37 -8.40 -0.85
CA THR A 169 -15.63 -9.14 -0.90
C THR A 169 -16.42 -9.03 0.41
N ILE A 170 -15.76 -9.12 1.56
CA ILE A 170 -16.39 -8.91 2.88
C ILE A 170 -17.00 -7.50 2.95
N VAL A 171 -16.25 -6.47 2.53
CA VAL A 171 -16.71 -5.08 2.55
C VAL A 171 -17.88 -4.86 1.60
N ARG A 172 -17.81 -5.37 0.37
CA ARG A 172 -18.91 -5.25 -0.62
C ARG A 172 -20.23 -5.85 -0.12
N ASN A 173 -20.15 -6.96 0.60
CA ASN A 173 -21.32 -7.70 1.10
C ASN A 173 -21.82 -7.21 2.47
N SER A 174 -21.18 -6.21 3.07
CA SER A 174 -21.48 -5.75 4.43
C SER A 174 -22.79 -4.95 4.58
N GLY A 175 -23.37 -4.46 3.49
CA GLY A 175 -24.48 -3.51 3.53
C GLY A 175 -24.10 -2.07 3.90
N LEU A 176 -22.89 -1.81 4.37
CA LEU A 176 -22.38 -0.48 4.70
C LEU A 176 -22.30 0.44 3.45
N GLU A 177 -22.24 1.74 3.67
CA GLU A 177 -21.65 2.63 2.66
C GLU A 177 -20.14 2.38 2.63
N TRP A 178 -19.62 2.01 1.47
CA TRP A 178 -18.18 1.70 1.37
C TRP A 178 -17.51 2.38 0.16
N VAL A 179 -16.20 2.58 0.28
CA VAL A 179 -15.31 2.97 -0.80
C VAL A 179 -14.05 2.08 -0.71
N ILE A 180 -13.65 1.44 -1.81
CA ILE A 180 -12.46 0.60 -1.88
C ILE A 180 -11.40 1.31 -2.70
N LEU A 181 -10.21 1.53 -2.11
CA LEU A 181 -9.08 2.15 -2.77
C LEU A 181 -8.00 1.09 -3.06
N ARG A 182 -7.82 0.73 -4.33
CA ARG A 182 -6.79 -0.22 -4.80
C ARG A 182 -5.51 0.53 -5.12
N LEU A 183 -4.55 0.43 -4.22
CA LEU A 183 -3.30 1.18 -4.30
C LEU A 183 -2.30 0.54 -5.26
N GLY A 184 -1.58 1.38 -6.00
CA GLY A 184 -0.35 1.03 -6.71
C GLY A 184 0.87 1.00 -5.79
N GLY A 185 2.05 1.24 -6.34
CA GLY A 185 3.32 1.27 -5.60
C GLY A 185 3.45 2.53 -4.74
N VAL A 186 3.09 2.47 -3.46
CA VAL A 186 3.17 3.63 -2.57
C VAL A 186 4.61 3.93 -2.17
N LEU A 187 5.09 5.11 -2.52
CA LEU A 187 6.40 5.61 -2.14
C LEU A 187 6.29 6.59 -0.96
N PRO A 188 7.23 6.52 0.00
CA PRO A 188 7.30 7.53 1.07
C PRO A 188 7.64 8.91 0.49
N ASP A 189 7.14 9.98 1.11
CA ASP A 189 7.45 11.36 0.72
C ASP A 189 8.94 11.71 0.86
N SER A 190 9.72 10.86 1.53
CA SER A 190 11.18 10.90 1.55
C SER A 190 11.73 9.49 1.48
N LEU A 191 12.53 9.19 0.46
CA LEU A 191 13.18 7.88 0.29
C LEU A 191 14.14 7.50 1.41
N LEU A 192 14.58 8.47 2.21
CA LEU A 192 15.41 8.22 3.40
C LEU A 192 14.66 7.43 4.49
N THR A 193 13.34 7.37 4.41
CA THR A 193 12.48 6.63 5.34
C THR A 193 11.97 5.32 4.76
N ALA A 194 12.43 4.93 3.57
CA ALA A 194 12.04 3.67 2.92
C ALA A 194 12.49 2.45 3.74
N ASN A 195 11.62 1.43 3.80
CA ASN A 195 11.96 0.18 4.48
C ASN A 195 12.93 -0.65 3.60
N PRO A 196 14.15 -0.98 4.07
CA PRO A 196 15.12 -1.72 3.26
C PRO A 196 14.64 -3.11 2.83
N ARG A 197 13.73 -3.75 3.56
CA ARG A 197 13.18 -5.07 3.19
C ARG A 197 12.27 -5.01 1.95
N LEU A 198 11.64 -3.87 1.70
CA LEU A 198 10.90 -3.66 0.44
C LEU A 198 11.86 -3.58 -0.75
N ALA A 199 13.04 -2.97 -0.56
CA ALA A 199 14.07 -2.94 -1.60
C ALA A 199 14.64 -4.33 -1.90
N GLU A 200 14.69 -5.25 -0.92
CA GLU A 200 15.04 -6.65 -1.15
C GLU A 200 13.99 -7.37 -2.00
N LEU A 201 12.69 -7.09 -1.77
CA LEU A 201 11.61 -7.60 -2.61
C LEU A 201 11.70 -7.02 -4.03
N ASP A 202 11.90 -5.71 -4.16
CA ASP A 202 12.06 -5.06 -5.47
C ASP A 202 13.19 -5.66 -6.30
N ALA A 203 14.26 -6.12 -5.65
CA ALA A 203 15.43 -6.72 -6.32
C ALA A 203 15.15 -8.08 -6.98
N VAL A 204 14.08 -8.78 -6.59
CA VAL A 204 13.69 -10.06 -7.20
C VAL A 204 12.68 -9.89 -8.34
N LEU A 205 12.09 -8.70 -8.49
CA LEU A 205 11.08 -8.45 -9.50
C LEU A 205 11.68 -8.31 -10.91
N PRO A 206 10.91 -8.62 -11.97
CA PRO A 206 11.32 -8.34 -13.34
C PRO A 206 11.64 -6.86 -13.56
N ASN A 207 12.84 -6.55 -14.08
CA ASN A 207 13.30 -5.17 -14.22
C ASN A 207 12.62 -4.39 -15.36
N ASP A 208 11.88 -5.08 -16.21
CA ASP A 208 11.08 -4.54 -17.31
C ASP A 208 9.56 -4.60 -17.04
N GLY A 209 9.15 -5.00 -15.84
CA GLY A 209 7.77 -4.93 -15.38
C GLY A 209 7.27 -3.49 -15.30
N HIS A 210 5.99 -3.28 -15.61
CA HIS A 210 5.33 -2.00 -15.43
C HIS A 210 5.01 -1.77 -13.96
N VAL A 211 5.18 -0.54 -13.48
CA VAL A 211 4.79 -0.13 -12.13
C VAL A 211 4.31 1.32 -12.16
N GLN A 212 3.20 1.60 -11.51
CA GLN A 212 2.78 2.98 -11.25
C GLN A 212 2.93 3.28 -9.78
N SER A 213 3.80 4.26 -9.48
CA SER A 213 4.00 4.73 -8.12
C SER A 213 2.98 5.80 -7.74
N VAL A 214 2.90 6.12 -6.45
CA VAL A 214 2.10 7.21 -5.91
C VAL A 214 2.73 7.70 -4.61
N ALA A 215 2.74 9.01 -4.35
CA ALA A 215 3.21 9.58 -3.10
C ALA A 215 2.30 9.22 -1.92
N ALA A 216 2.85 8.92 -0.75
CA ALA A 216 2.07 8.61 0.45
C ALA A 216 1.14 9.77 0.86
N SER A 217 1.55 11.02 0.63
CA SER A 217 0.72 12.22 0.81
C SER A 217 -0.49 12.27 -0.11
N ASP A 218 -0.34 11.82 -1.37
CA ASP A 218 -1.44 11.77 -2.34
C ASP A 218 -2.42 10.65 -2.00
N VAL A 219 -1.91 9.48 -1.57
CA VAL A 219 -2.75 8.40 -1.04
C VAL A 219 -3.55 8.87 0.17
N ALA A 220 -2.92 9.61 1.10
CA ALA A 220 -3.60 10.19 2.26
C ALA A 220 -4.71 11.16 1.85
N THR A 221 -4.48 11.96 0.79
CA THR A 221 -5.49 12.84 0.21
C THR A 221 -6.67 12.05 -0.36
N ALA A 222 -6.40 10.94 -1.08
CA ALA A 222 -7.45 10.07 -1.59
C ALA A 222 -8.32 9.49 -0.46
N PHE A 223 -7.72 9.00 0.63
CA PHE A 223 -8.45 8.51 1.80
C PHE A 223 -9.27 9.62 2.47
N ALA A 224 -8.69 10.80 2.65
CA ALA A 224 -9.39 11.93 3.26
C ALA A 224 -10.56 12.43 2.41
N ASN A 225 -10.49 12.33 1.07
CA ASN A 225 -11.62 12.65 0.18
C ASN A 225 -12.66 11.51 0.16
N ALA A 226 -12.22 10.25 0.30
CA ALA A 226 -13.10 9.09 0.32
C ALA A 226 -14.05 9.07 1.53
N VAL A 227 -13.66 9.63 2.68
CA VAL A 227 -14.54 9.68 3.87
C VAL A 227 -15.76 10.58 3.68
N THR A 228 -15.71 11.56 2.75
CA THR A 228 -16.78 12.52 2.53
C THR A 228 -17.39 12.51 1.11
N THR A 229 -16.82 11.73 0.18
CA THR A 229 -17.33 11.64 -1.19
C THR A 229 -18.79 11.19 -1.23
N THR A 230 -19.56 11.71 -2.17
CA THR A 230 -20.93 11.23 -2.46
C THR A 230 -20.96 9.98 -3.35
N GLN A 231 -19.80 9.60 -3.89
CA GLN A 231 -19.64 8.46 -4.79
C GLN A 231 -19.25 7.20 -3.98
N THR A 232 -20.22 6.59 -3.31
CA THR A 232 -20.04 5.37 -2.52
C THR A 232 -20.32 4.10 -3.32
N ARG A 233 -19.99 2.94 -2.73
CA ARG A 233 -20.09 1.60 -3.35
C ARG A 233 -19.31 1.56 -4.67
N ARG A 234 -18.11 2.12 -4.64
CA ARG A 234 -17.19 2.23 -5.77
C ARG A 234 -15.78 1.77 -5.39
N GLU A 235 -15.09 1.28 -6.39
CA GLU A 235 -13.68 0.90 -6.34
C GLU A 235 -12.86 1.89 -7.18
N TYR A 236 -11.79 2.41 -6.61
CA TYR A 236 -10.92 3.38 -7.26
C TYR A 236 -9.48 2.89 -7.31
N LEU A 237 -8.83 3.05 -8.45
CA LEU A 237 -7.40 2.81 -8.59
C LEU A 237 -6.63 4.05 -8.15
N ILE A 238 -5.67 3.88 -7.26
CA ILE A 238 -4.90 4.98 -6.68
C ILE A 238 -3.43 4.85 -7.10
N GLY A 239 -3.09 5.57 -8.15
CA GLY A 239 -1.75 5.74 -8.69
C GLY A 239 -1.46 7.22 -8.92
N GLY A 240 -0.20 7.62 -8.91
CA GLY A 240 0.19 8.98 -9.26
C GLY A 240 -0.15 9.32 -10.72
N ASP A 241 0.09 10.55 -11.12
CA ASP A 241 -0.14 11.02 -12.48
C ASP A 241 0.75 10.28 -13.51
N ASP A 242 0.72 10.69 -14.77
CA ASP A 242 1.48 10.03 -15.84
C ASP A 242 3.01 10.03 -15.59
N THR A 243 3.53 10.98 -14.80
CA THR A 243 4.94 11.01 -14.40
C THR A 243 5.33 9.87 -13.46
N HIS A 244 4.35 9.21 -12.86
CA HIS A 244 4.50 8.05 -11.97
C HIS A 244 4.40 6.69 -12.69
N ARG A 245 4.22 6.67 -14.01
CA ARG A 245 4.25 5.43 -14.82
C ARG A 245 5.67 5.07 -15.16
N HIS A 246 6.14 3.98 -14.61
CA HIS A 246 7.53 3.55 -14.75
C HIS A 246 7.64 2.12 -15.27
N VAL A 247 8.86 1.79 -15.66
CA VAL A 247 9.38 0.44 -15.73
C VAL A 247 10.25 0.22 -14.50
N GLN A 248 10.23 -0.97 -13.90
CA GLN A 248 10.83 -1.28 -12.59
C GLN A 248 12.31 -0.88 -12.50
N GLY A 249 13.14 -1.27 -13.46
CA GLY A 249 14.58 -0.95 -13.45
C GLY A 249 14.88 0.55 -13.45
N PRO A 250 14.33 1.33 -14.39
CA PRO A 250 14.38 2.80 -14.40
C PRO A 250 13.89 3.46 -13.10
N LEU A 251 12.80 2.96 -12.48
CA LEU A 251 12.32 3.48 -11.18
C LEU A 251 13.35 3.31 -10.08
N VAL A 252 13.89 2.09 -9.93
CA VAL A 252 14.93 1.78 -8.93
C VAL A 252 16.18 2.64 -9.15
N LYS A 253 16.57 2.87 -10.42
CA LYS A 253 17.68 3.76 -10.76
C LYS A 253 17.39 5.22 -10.37
N ALA A 254 16.20 5.74 -10.66
CA ALA A 254 15.82 7.10 -10.33
C ALA A 254 15.80 7.33 -8.81
N ALA A 255 15.30 6.37 -8.02
CA ALA A 255 15.39 6.38 -6.57
C ALA A 255 16.85 6.44 -6.10
N GLY A 256 17.72 5.64 -6.67
CA GLY A 256 19.17 5.69 -6.41
C GLY A 256 19.82 7.00 -6.80
N ASP A 257 19.42 7.63 -7.93
CA ASP A 257 19.92 8.93 -8.38
C ASP A 257 19.61 10.05 -7.37
N SER A 258 18.44 10.03 -6.73
CA SER A 258 18.09 10.99 -5.70
C SER A 258 18.99 10.87 -4.46
N LEU A 259 19.45 9.65 -4.15
CA LEU A 259 20.39 9.35 -3.08
C LEU A 259 21.87 9.49 -3.49
N GLY A 260 22.17 9.79 -4.77
CA GLY A 260 23.53 9.91 -5.30
C GLY A 260 24.20 8.60 -5.67
N ILE A 261 23.48 7.47 -5.69
CA ILE A 261 23.99 6.11 -5.99
C ILE A 261 23.33 5.47 -7.21
N GLY A 262 22.63 6.22 -8.05
CA GLY A 262 21.92 5.69 -9.21
C GLY A 262 22.80 4.89 -10.17
N GLY A 263 24.08 5.25 -10.29
CA GLY A 263 25.06 4.47 -11.05
C GLY A 263 25.34 3.06 -10.50
N ALA A 264 24.96 2.77 -9.25
CA ALA A 264 25.03 1.43 -8.65
C ALA A 264 23.73 0.63 -8.78
N MET A 265 22.62 1.32 -9.05
CA MET A 265 21.27 0.74 -9.09
C MET A 265 20.89 0.28 -10.50
N GLY A 266 19.94 -0.63 -10.61
CA GLY A 266 19.31 -1.02 -11.88
C GLY A 266 20.08 -2.01 -12.78
N SER A 267 21.31 -2.40 -12.44
CA SER A 267 22.13 -3.28 -13.29
C SER A 267 22.13 -4.76 -12.87
N HIS A 268 21.35 -5.13 -11.86
CA HIS A 268 21.46 -6.45 -11.20
C HIS A 268 20.19 -7.29 -11.26
N GLY A 269 19.09 -6.75 -11.82
CA GLY A 269 17.85 -7.47 -12.07
C GLY A 269 17.90 -8.22 -13.40
N ARG A 270 16.88 -9.04 -13.64
CA ARG A 270 16.66 -9.75 -14.90
C ARG A 270 15.35 -9.27 -15.54
N PRO A 271 15.22 -9.34 -16.89
CA PRO A 271 13.92 -9.14 -17.53
C PRO A 271 12.97 -10.27 -17.17
N GLY A 272 11.66 -10.03 -17.24
CA GLY A 272 10.65 -11.06 -17.16
C GLY A 272 10.61 -11.95 -18.41
N ASP A 273 9.95 -13.09 -18.32
CA ASP A 273 9.71 -13.96 -19.47
C ASP A 273 8.47 -13.47 -20.24
N PRO A 274 8.60 -12.93 -21.46
CA PRO A 274 7.46 -12.46 -22.22
C PRO A 274 6.52 -13.59 -22.67
N ALA A 275 6.97 -14.85 -22.62
CA ALA A 275 6.18 -16.02 -22.99
C ALA A 275 5.43 -16.67 -21.82
N ASP A 276 5.70 -16.25 -20.57
CA ASP A 276 5.05 -16.76 -19.37
C ASP A 276 4.31 -15.65 -18.61
N ASP A 277 3.00 -15.60 -18.75
CA ASP A 277 2.14 -14.62 -18.07
C ASP A 277 2.15 -14.73 -16.54
N THR A 278 2.51 -15.90 -16.01
CA THR A 278 2.49 -16.18 -14.56
C THR A 278 3.82 -15.81 -13.87
N ALA A 279 4.89 -15.63 -14.62
CA ALA A 279 6.22 -15.29 -14.11
C ALA A 279 6.38 -13.82 -13.70
N TRP A 280 5.33 -13.01 -13.85
CA TRP A 280 5.33 -11.58 -13.54
C TRP A 280 4.76 -11.29 -12.15
N PHE A 281 5.10 -10.12 -11.63
CA PHE A 281 4.51 -9.64 -10.38
C PHE A 281 3.19 -8.91 -10.64
N ALA A 282 2.42 -8.66 -9.59
CA ALA A 282 1.11 -8.02 -9.66
C ALA A 282 1.24 -6.49 -9.66
N THR A 283 2.01 -5.94 -10.61
CA THR A 283 2.20 -4.50 -10.80
C THR A 283 1.95 -4.12 -12.25
N ASP A 284 1.31 -2.99 -12.50
CA ASP A 284 1.07 -2.45 -13.84
C ASP A 284 0.72 -0.96 -13.78
N TRP A 285 0.57 -0.35 -14.95
CA TRP A 285 -0.01 0.97 -15.09
C TRP A 285 -1.52 0.93 -14.94
N MET A 286 -2.10 2.02 -14.45
CA MET A 286 -3.50 2.13 -14.09
C MET A 286 -4.18 3.30 -14.80
N ASP A 287 -5.43 3.11 -15.18
CA ASP A 287 -6.32 4.20 -15.56
C ASP A 287 -6.93 4.82 -14.29
N CYS A 288 -6.33 5.90 -13.81
CA CYS A 288 -6.77 6.64 -12.64
C CYS A 288 -7.70 7.82 -12.97
N THR A 289 -8.20 7.93 -14.21
CA THR A 289 -8.99 9.09 -14.68
C THR A 289 -10.21 9.34 -13.81
N GLU A 290 -11.01 8.31 -13.56
CA GLU A 290 -12.22 8.42 -12.72
C GLU A 290 -11.86 8.65 -11.25
N SER A 291 -10.84 7.98 -10.73
CA SER A 291 -10.37 8.17 -9.37
C SER A 291 -9.90 9.60 -9.13
N GLN A 292 -9.14 10.17 -10.06
CA GLN A 292 -8.69 11.56 -9.98
C GLN A 292 -9.84 12.53 -10.05
N ARG A 293 -10.82 12.30 -10.96
CA ARG A 293 -12.00 13.14 -11.09
C ARG A 293 -12.84 13.21 -9.80
N VAL A 294 -12.92 12.10 -9.05
CA VAL A 294 -13.77 11.98 -7.85
C VAL A 294 -12.99 12.34 -6.58
N LEU A 295 -11.75 11.92 -6.48
CA LEU A 295 -10.96 12.01 -5.24
C LEU A 295 -9.86 13.08 -5.30
N GLU A 296 -9.58 13.71 -6.43
CA GLU A 296 -8.67 14.86 -6.60
C GLU A 296 -7.37 14.74 -5.79
N PHE A 297 -6.67 13.61 -5.93
CA PHE A 297 -5.58 13.23 -5.03
C PHE A 297 -4.17 13.36 -5.66
N GLN A 298 -4.06 13.44 -6.97
CA GLN A 298 -2.78 13.52 -7.69
C GLN A 298 -2.20 14.94 -7.59
N ASN A 299 -1.50 15.24 -6.50
CA ASN A 299 -0.95 16.55 -6.21
C ASN A 299 0.58 16.62 -6.31
N THR A 300 1.23 15.46 -6.47
CA THR A 300 2.69 15.35 -6.44
C THR A 300 3.17 14.64 -7.69
N THR A 301 3.97 15.30 -8.51
CA THR A 301 4.68 14.66 -9.63
C THR A 301 5.82 13.78 -9.13
N PHE A 302 6.22 12.78 -9.91
CA PHE A 302 7.36 11.94 -9.54
C PHE A 302 8.65 12.73 -9.37
N GLY A 303 8.87 13.77 -10.21
CA GLY A 303 10.04 14.65 -10.09
C GLY A 303 10.09 15.40 -8.75
N GLU A 304 8.96 15.94 -8.30
CA GLU A 304 8.84 16.60 -6.99
C GLU A 304 9.07 15.61 -5.84
N LEU A 305 8.49 14.41 -5.93
CA LEU A 305 8.69 13.36 -4.93
C LEU A 305 10.17 12.99 -4.78
N MET A 306 10.87 12.78 -5.89
CA MET A 306 12.31 12.49 -5.90
C MET A 306 13.14 13.67 -5.37
N ALA A 307 12.72 14.91 -5.60
CA ALA A 307 13.39 16.10 -5.10
C ALA A 307 13.29 16.23 -3.58
N ARG A 308 12.14 15.86 -2.97
CA ARG A 308 11.95 15.88 -1.49
C ARG A 308 12.94 14.97 -0.76
N GLY A 309 13.27 13.82 -1.34
CA GLY A 309 14.21 12.82 -0.78
C GLY A 309 15.67 13.01 -1.21
N ARG A 310 15.99 14.07 -1.97
CA ARG A 310 17.32 14.25 -2.57
C ARG A 310 18.36 14.62 -1.52
N LEU A 311 19.41 13.80 -1.45
CA LEU A 311 20.58 14.15 -0.65
C LEU A 311 21.29 15.36 -1.27
N GLY A 312 21.66 16.35 -0.44
CA GLY A 312 22.38 17.55 -0.87
C GLY A 312 23.84 17.57 -0.40
N GLY A 313 24.62 18.50 -0.97
CA GLY A 313 25.95 18.87 -0.52
C GLY A 313 26.94 17.73 -0.34
N ALA A 314 27.73 17.78 0.72
CA ALA A 314 28.80 16.82 1.03
C ALA A 314 28.30 15.37 1.19
N LYS A 315 27.07 15.17 1.69
CA LYS A 315 26.48 13.83 1.83
C LYS A 315 26.27 13.17 0.47
N ARG A 316 25.74 13.91 -0.51
CA ARG A 316 25.56 13.41 -1.87
C ARG A 316 26.90 13.09 -2.53
N LEU A 317 27.91 13.97 -2.37
CA LEU A 317 29.25 13.76 -2.92
C LEU A 317 29.88 12.47 -2.35
N ALA A 318 29.80 12.26 -1.03
CA ALA A 318 30.28 11.05 -0.37
C ALA A 318 29.58 9.78 -0.88
N MET A 319 28.25 9.83 -1.04
CA MET A 319 27.47 8.71 -1.60
C MET A 319 27.87 8.42 -3.05
N THR A 320 28.05 9.47 -3.87
CA THR A 320 28.48 9.32 -5.27
C THR A 320 29.89 8.71 -5.36
N ALA A 321 30.83 9.13 -4.50
CA ALA A 321 32.17 8.55 -4.42
C ALA A 321 32.15 7.06 -3.99
N SER A 322 31.16 6.66 -3.18
CA SER A 322 30.95 5.27 -2.73
C SER A 322 30.27 4.38 -3.78
N THR A 323 29.79 4.92 -4.90
CA THR A 323 29.04 4.19 -5.93
C THR A 323 29.74 2.92 -6.43
N PRO A 324 31.06 2.87 -6.69
CA PRO A 324 31.74 1.65 -7.14
C PRO A 324 31.66 0.53 -6.09
N ILE A 325 31.84 0.87 -4.82
CA ILE A 325 31.78 -0.09 -3.70
C ILE A 325 30.34 -0.59 -3.55
N ILE A 326 29.36 0.31 -3.53
CA ILE A 326 27.94 -0.03 -3.44
C ILE A 326 27.54 -0.94 -4.61
N ARG A 327 27.95 -0.63 -5.83
CA ARG A 327 27.72 -1.49 -7.01
C ARG A 327 28.30 -2.90 -6.82
N ALA A 328 29.52 -3.02 -6.31
CA ALA A 328 30.14 -4.31 -6.06
C ALA A 328 29.37 -5.11 -5.00
N VAL A 329 28.92 -4.45 -3.92
CA VAL A 329 28.10 -5.08 -2.88
C VAL A 329 26.76 -5.54 -3.42
N LEU A 330 26.02 -4.68 -4.15
CA LEU A 330 24.73 -5.01 -4.75
C LEU A 330 24.86 -6.17 -5.76
N LYS A 331 25.92 -6.16 -6.58
CA LYS A 331 26.22 -7.27 -7.49
C LYS A 331 26.50 -8.55 -6.74
N HIS A 332 27.23 -8.48 -5.61
CA HIS A 332 27.51 -9.64 -4.77
C HIS A 332 26.25 -10.18 -4.09
N ARG A 333 25.34 -9.30 -3.68
CA ARG A 333 24.07 -9.62 -2.99
C ARG A 333 22.90 -9.83 -3.95
N SER A 334 23.10 -9.72 -5.28
CA SER A 334 22.02 -9.93 -6.23
C SER A 334 21.37 -11.30 -6.01
N PRO A 335 20.03 -11.36 -5.89
CA PRO A 335 19.30 -12.62 -5.69
C PRO A 335 19.47 -13.58 -6.87
N TYR A 336 19.88 -13.06 -8.03
CA TYR A 336 20.13 -13.83 -9.24
C TYR A 336 21.58 -14.30 -9.42
N ARG A 337 22.51 -13.95 -8.51
CA ARG A 337 23.91 -14.30 -8.63
C ARG A 337 24.09 -15.83 -8.58
N GLY A 338 24.78 -16.36 -9.61
CA GLY A 338 25.06 -17.81 -9.72
C GLY A 338 23.83 -18.67 -10.03
N LYS A 339 22.67 -18.08 -10.22
CA LYS A 339 21.46 -18.81 -10.62
C LYS A 339 21.41 -18.96 -12.14
N PRO A 340 21.00 -20.13 -12.68
CA PRO A 340 20.81 -20.35 -14.11
C PRO A 340 19.62 -19.51 -14.62
N GLY A 341 19.45 -19.45 -15.96
CA GLY A 341 18.35 -18.76 -16.61
C GLY A 341 18.65 -17.29 -16.93
N ARG A 342 17.97 -16.77 -17.95
CA ARG A 342 18.08 -15.38 -18.43
C ARG A 342 16.98 -14.47 -17.87
N TYR A 343 15.85 -15.05 -17.51
CA TYR A 343 14.69 -14.34 -17.02
C TYR A 343 14.62 -14.30 -15.48
N ALA A 344 13.87 -13.35 -14.96
CA ALA A 344 13.52 -13.28 -13.55
C ALA A 344 12.58 -14.44 -13.19
N ASP A 345 12.75 -14.96 -11.98
CA ASP A 345 11.85 -15.93 -11.37
C ASP A 345 11.50 -15.44 -9.96
N PRO A 346 10.63 -14.41 -9.87
CA PRO A 346 10.34 -13.78 -8.60
C PRO A 346 9.69 -14.75 -7.60
N TRP A 347 8.80 -15.62 -8.07
CA TRP A 347 8.05 -16.51 -7.17
C TRP A 347 8.90 -17.58 -6.52
N THR A 348 9.85 -18.18 -7.25
CA THR A 348 10.81 -19.12 -6.67
C THR A 348 11.75 -18.42 -5.69
N LEU A 349 12.20 -17.19 -6.00
CA LEU A 349 13.04 -16.41 -5.09
C LEU A 349 12.30 -15.98 -3.83
N ILE A 350 11.05 -15.49 -3.96
CA ILE A 350 10.20 -15.14 -2.84
C ILE A 350 10.00 -16.36 -1.93
N ARG A 351 9.62 -17.51 -2.52
CA ARG A 351 9.41 -18.76 -1.77
C ARG A 351 10.64 -19.19 -0.99
N SER A 352 11.81 -19.12 -1.61
CA SER A 352 13.06 -19.53 -0.96
C SER A 352 13.56 -18.58 0.11
N THR A 353 13.12 -17.30 0.09
CA THR A 353 13.62 -16.25 0.97
C THR A 353 12.66 -15.94 2.12
N TRP A 354 11.36 -15.87 1.85
CA TRP A 354 10.36 -15.41 2.81
C TRP A 354 9.23 -16.41 3.09
N GLY A 355 9.10 -17.47 2.30
CA GLY A 355 8.06 -18.46 2.45
C GLY A 355 7.13 -18.54 1.23
N ASP A 356 6.12 -19.40 1.30
CA ASP A 356 5.23 -19.65 0.17
C ASP A 356 4.37 -18.42 -0.17
N PRO A 357 4.51 -17.84 -1.39
CA PRO A 357 3.71 -16.70 -1.80
C PRO A 357 2.33 -17.08 -2.36
N GLY A 358 2.04 -18.36 -2.57
CA GLY A 358 0.79 -18.79 -3.20
C GLY A 358 -0.46 -18.33 -2.43
N PRO A 359 -1.58 -18.01 -3.12
CA PRO A 359 -2.80 -17.56 -2.46
C PRO A 359 -3.42 -18.69 -1.61
N ASP A 360 -4.12 -18.30 -0.55
CA ASP A 360 -4.86 -19.28 0.27
C ASP A 360 -6.06 -19.84 -0.51
N PRO A 361 -6.34 -21.16 -0.41
CA PRO A 361 -7.49 -21.76 -1.03
C PRO A 361 -8.83 -21.14 -0.62
N GLU A 362 -8.96 -20.72 0.64
CA GLU A 362 -10.13 -20.06 1.19
C GLU A 362 -10.38 -18.70 0.53
N SER A 363 -9.33 -17.90 0.34
CA SER A 363 -9.43 -16.62 -0.35
C SER A 363 -9.91 -16.81 -1.80
N LEU A 364 -9.40 -17.81 -2.50
CA LEU A 364 -9.84 -18.13 -3.86
C LEU A 364 -11.29 -18.67 -3.92
N ALA A 365 -11.72 -19.42 -2.90
CA ALA A 365 -13.08 -19.90 -2.78
C ALA A 365 -14.07 -18.75 -2.54
N ALA A 366 -13.72 -17.79 -1.70
CA ALA A 366 -14.53 -16.60 -1.41
C ALA A 366 -14.84 -15.76 -2.66
N LEU A 367 -13.93 -15.75 -3.66
CA LEU A 367 -14.12 -15.02 -4.92
C LEU A 367 -15.10 -15.71 -5.88
N LYS A 368 -15.35 -16.99 -5.70
CA LYS A 368 -16.27 -17.77 -6.55
C LYS A 368 -17.71 -17.77 -6.03
N SER A 369 -17.92 -17.33 -4.80
CA SER A 369 -19.25 -17.24 -4.20
C SER A 369 -20.00 -16.05 -4.80
N PRO A 370 -21.27 -16.20 -5.24
CA PRO A 370 -22.07 -15.07 -5.68
C PRO A 370 -22.22 -14.05 -4.55
N PRO A 371 -22.39 -12.75 -4.85
CA PRO A 371 -22.73 -11.76 -3.85
C PRO A 371 -24.03 -12.15 -3.15
N GLN A 372 -24.03 -12.12 -1.82
CA GLN A 372 -25.22 -12.39 -0.99
C GLN A 372 -26.15 -11.18 -0.98
#